data_0898fba8900ba309590edd2a987a1262
#
_entry.id   0898fba8900ba309590edd2a987a1262
#
_cell.length_a   1.000
_cell.length_b   1.000
_cell.length_c   1.000
_cell.angle_alpha   90.00
_cell.angle_beta   90.00
_cell.angle_gamma   90.00
#
_symmetry.space_group_name_H-M   'P 1'
#
loop_
_entity.id
_entity.type
_entity.pdbx_description
1 polymer ?
#
loop_
_entity_poly.entity_id
_entity_poly.type
_entity_poly.pdbx_seq_one_letter_code
_entity_poly.pdbx_strand_id
1 'polypeptide(L)'
;MNEGRYYVGEKLKVRITLTAEGFNQEEDDYDIDFYCGDNGVQHFNQDSMKKGLDGNHYLLIDTEGMQPGVMRIVVSAYIPDADFDDGKRKEMESISLGPLRPAIVK
;
A
#
# COMPACT_ATOMS: atom_id res chain seq x y z
N MET A 1 3.87 -2.92 -20.66
CA MET A 1 3.69 -2.98 -19.20
C MET A 1 4.79 -3.82 -18.58
N ASN A 2 5.29 -3.40 -17.43
CA ASN A 2 6.45 -4.02 -16.79
C ASN A 2 6.03 -4.89 -15.61
N GLU A 3 5.17 -5.87 -15.85
CA GLU A 3 4.69 -6.74 -14.78
C GLU A 3 5.85 -7.33 -13.99
N GLY A 4 5.86 -7.09 -12.68
CA GLY A 4 6.89 -7.57 -11.78
C GLY A 4 8.25 -6.92 -11.99
N ARG A 5 8.33 -5.86 -12.78
CA ARG A 5 9.58 -5.17 -13.06
C ARG A 5 9.43 -3.68 -12.82
N TYR A 6 9.93 -3.25 -11.69
CA TYR A 6 9.92 -1.84 -11.32
C TYR A 6 11.34 -1.36 -11.16
N TYR A 7 11.61 -0.12 -11.58
CA TYR A 7 12.94 0.47 -11.55
C TYR A 7 12.94 1.74 -10.71
N VAL A 8 14.04 1.98 -10.03
CA VAL A 8 14.23 3.22 -9.25
C VAL A 8 14.00 4.42 -10.16
N GLY A 9 13.24 5.39 -9.66
CA GLY A 9 12.84 6.58 -10.41
C GLY A 9 11.44 6.51 -10.96
N GLU A 10 10.85 5.32 -11.05
CA GLU A 10 9.48 5.18 -11.51
C GLU A 10 8.49 5.62 -10.44
N LYS A 11 7.36 6.14 -10.89
CA LYS A 11 6.23 6.46 -10.01
C LYS A 11 5.22 5.33 -10.15
N LEU A 12 4.91 4.70 -9.01
CA LEU A 12 4.05 3.53 -8.99
C LEU A 12 2.63 3.94 -8.59
N LYS A 13 1.66 3.32 -9.26
CA LYS A 13 0.26 3.50 -8.93
C LYS A 13 -0.31 2.13 -8.58
N VAL A 14 -0.49 1.88 -7.29
CA VAL A 14 -0.87 0.58 -6.77
C VAL A 14 -2.34 0.60 -6.37
N ARG A 15 -3.13 -0.26 -7.00
CA ARG A 15 -4.54 -0.40 -6.62
C ARG A 15 -4.63 -1.25 -5.35
N ILE A 16 -5.35 -0.74 -4.35
CA ILE A 16 -5.56 -1.45 -3.09
C ILE A 16 -7.06 -1.58 -2.86
N THR A 17 -7.54 -2.82 -2.83
CA THR A 17 -8.94 -3.12 -2.60
C THR A 17 -9.05 -3.94 -1.31
N LEU A 18 -9.82 -3.44 -0.34
CA LEU A 18 -10.01 -4.09 0.95
C LEU A 18 -11.42 -4.67 1.00
N THR A 19 -11.51 -5.99 1.18
CA THR A 19 -12.78 -6.71 1.09
C THR A 19 -13.14 -7.47 2.38
N ALA A 20 -12.54 -7.10 3.50
CA ALA A 20 -12.85 -7.75 4.77
C ALA A 20 -14.32 -7.55 5.13
N GLU A 21 -14.92 -8.59 5.70
CA GLU A 21 -16.32 -8.53 6.11
C GLU A 21 -16.53 -7.45 7.16
N GLY A 22 -17.55 -6.62 6.95
CA GLY A 22 -17.88 -5.53 7.87
C GLY A 22 -17.01 -4.28 7.67
N PHE A 23 -16.09 -4.28 6.71
CA PHE A 23 -15.21 -3.15 6.45
C PHE A 23 -15.67 -2.37 5.22
N ASN A 24 -15.76 -1.04 5.37
CA ASN A 24 -16.05 -0.13 4.27
C ASN A 24 -14.82 0.73 4.01
N GLN A 25 -14.16 0.51 2.88
CA GLN A 25 -12.90 1.20 2.56
C GLN A 25 -13.04 2.71 2.44
N GLU A 26 -14.23 3.22 2.14
CA GLU A 26 -14.45 4.65 2.03
C GLU A 26 -14.68 5.33 3.39
N GLU A 27 -15.19 4.60 4.37
CA GLU A 27 -15.59 5.16 5.67
C GLU A 27 -14.72 4.72 6.82
N ASP A 28 -14.22 3.49 6.78
CA ASP A 28 -13.48 2.91 7.90
C ASP A 28 -11.99 3.15 7.76
N ASP A 29 -11.31 3.24 8.90
CA ASP A 29 -9.89 3.58 8.93
C ASP A 29 -9.00 2.41 8.53
N TYR A 30 -7.93 2.72 7.82
CA TYR A 30 -6.85 1.78 7.56
C TYR A 30 -5.54 2.51 7.36
N ASP A 31 -4.45 1.79 7.62
CA ASP A 31 -3.08 2.29 7.46
C ASP A 31 -2.33 1.40 6.49
N ILE A 32 -1.36 1.98 5.80
CA ILE A 32 -0.52 1.25 4.87
C ILE A 32 0.93 1.55 5.20
N ASP A 33 1.73 0.48 5.33
CA ASP A 33 3.17 0.60 5.50
C ASP A 33 3.84 0.04 4.25
N PHE A 34 4.69 0.86 3.64
CA PHE A 34 5.45 0.46 2.47
C PHE A 34 6.90 0.20 2.86
N TYR A 35 7.38 -0.98 2.48
CA TYR A 35 8.75 -1.42 2.73
C TYR A 35 9.46 -1.65 1.41
N CYS A 36 10.72 -1.25 1.34
CA CYS A 36 11.56 -1.54 0.18
C CYS A 36 12.98 -1.79 0.67
N GLY A 37 13.35 -3.07 0.80
CA GLY A 37 14.68 -3.46 1.26
C GLY A 37 15.07 -2.74 2.55
N ASP A 38 16.23 -2.06 2.53
CA ASP A 38 16.75 -1.29 3.66
C ASP A 38 16.35 0.19 3.67
N ASN A 39 15.45 0.58 2.78
CA ASN A 39 14.99 1.97 2.70
C ASN A 39 14.08 2.27 3.86
N GLY A 40 13.96 2.43 4.83
CA GLY A 40 13.00 2.74 5.87
C GLY A 40 11.54 2.50 5.45
N VAL A 41 10.66 2.62 6.38
CA VAL A 41 9.24 2.41 6.18
C VAL A 41 8.60 3.74 5.81
N GLN A 42 7.74 3.74 4.80
CA GLN A 42 6.87 4.87 4.49
C GLN A 42 5.46 4.54 4.96
N HIS A 43 4.88 5.44 5.74
CA HIS A 43 3.54 5.27 6.28
C HIS A 43 2.54 6.09 5.50
N PHE A 44 1.44 5.46 5.14
CA PHE A 44 0.32 6.11 4.47
C PHE A 44 -0.96 5.79 5.22
N ASN A 45 -1.94 6.64 5.10
CA ASN A 45 -3.26 6.38 5.69
C ASN A 45 -4.33 6.49 4.61
N GLN A 46 -5.57 6.34 5.02
CA GLN A 46 -6.71 6.43 4.12
C GLN A 46 -6.71 7.74 3.32
N ASP A 47 -6.31 8.84 3.94
CA ASP A 47 -6.31 10.15 3.27
C ASP A 47 -5.22 10.26 2.19
N SER A 48 -4.23 9.39 2.23
CA SER A 48 -3.16 9.37 1.22
C SER A 48 -3.58 8.71 -0.09
N MET A 49 -4.73 8.02 -0.08
CA MET A 49 -5.21 7.30 -1.25
C MET A 49 -5.87 8.24 -2.25
N LYS A 50 -5.73 7.89 -3.52
CA LYS A 50 -6.41 8.58 -4.61
C LYS A 50 -7.52 7.69 -5.17
N LYS A 51 -8.72 8.23 -5.29
CA LYS A 51 -9.82 7.53 -5.92
C LYS A 51 -9.78 7.80 -7.41
N GLY A 52 -9.66 6.75 -8.21
CA GLY A 52 -9.64 6.86 -9.66
C GLY A 52 -11.04 7.06 -10.24
N LEU A 53 -11.09 7.39 -11.52
CA LEU A 53 -12.36 7.54 -12.23
C LEU A 53 -13.13 6.22 -12.29
N ASP A 54 -12.44 5.10 -12.15
CA ASP A 54 -13.02 3.76 -12.12
C ASP A 54 -13.61 3.40 -10.74
N GLY A 55 -13.50 4.29 -9.76
CA GLY A 55 -13.98 4.05 -8.40
C GLY A 55 -13.01 3.27 -7.52
N ASN A 56 -11.87 2.84 -8.04
CA ASN A 56 -10.87 2.12 -7.26
C ASN A 56 -9.96 3.08 -6.50
N HIS A 57 -9.35 2.58 -5.43
CA HIS A 57 -8.42 3.36 -4.60
C HIS A 57 -6.99 3.00 -4.95
N TYR A 58 -6.15 4.02 -5.11
CA TYR A 58 -4.76 3.86 -5.52
C TYR A 58 -3.82 4.53 -4.55
N LEU A 59 -2.70 3.84 -4.27
CA LEU A 59 -1.58 4.40 -3.54
C LEU A 59 -0.53 4.82 -4.55
N LEU A 60 -0.08 6.06 -4.46
CA LEU A 60 0.94 6.60 -5.35
C LEU A 60 2.28 6.58 -4.62
N ILE A 61 3.26 5.91 -5.20
CA ILE A 61 4.60 5.75 -4.62
C ILE A 61 5.62 6.30 -5.58
N ASP A 62 6.43 7.25 -5.10
CA ASP A 62 7.54 7.79 -5.88
C ASP A 62 8.82 7.11 -5.42
N THR A 63 9.46 6.37 -6.32
CA THR A 63 10.67 5.62 -6.00
C THR A 63 11.95 6.41 -6.24
N GLU A 64 11.84 7.67 -6.62
CA GLU A 64 13.01 8.52 -6.83
C GLU A 64 13.86 8.60 -5.56
N GLY A 65 15.15 8.33 -5.71
CA GLY A 65 16.07 8.36 -4.58
C GLY A 65 16.08 7.12 -3.71
N MET A 66 15.25 6.13 -3.99
CA MET A 66 15.26 4.89 -3.23
C MET A 66 16.40 3.98 -3.64
N GLN A 67 16.85 3.14 -2.70
CA GLN A 67 17.77 2.06 -2.99
C GLN A 67 16.98 0.85 -3.54
N PRO A 68 17.58 0.06 -4.46
CA PRO A 68 16.93 -1.16 -4.89
C PRO A 68 16.65 -2.12 -3.73
N GLY A 69 15.59 -2.90 -3.83
CA GLY A 69 15.23 -3.87 -2.81
C GLY A 69 13.87 -4.49 -3.10
N VAL A 70 13.47 -5.44 -2.28
CA VAL A 70 12.14 -6.06 -2.43
C VAL A 70 11.10 -5.16 -1.81
N MET A 71 10.07 -4.84 -2.58
CA MET A 71 8.97 -4.00 -2.15
C MET A 71 7.83 -4.81 -1.56
N ARG A 72 7.28 -4.34 -0.47
CA ARG A 72 6.16 -4.98 0.21
C ARG A 72 5.26 -3.92 0.84
N ILE A 73 3.96 -4.20 0.81
CA ILE A 73 2.97 -3.35 1.47
C ILE A 73 2.32 -4.16 2.57
N VAL A 74 2.15 -3.57 3.75
CA VAL A 74 1.35 -4.14 4.83
C VAL A 74 0.18 -3.20 5.07
N VAL A 75 -1.03 -3.74 4.93
CA VAL A 75 -2.26 -2.98 5.18
C VAL A 75 -2.83 -3.41 6.51
N SER A 76 -3.15 -2.44 7.36
CA SER A 76 -3.82 -2.66 8.65
C SER A 76 -5.20 -2.03 8.58
N ALA A 77 -6.24 -2.86 8.58
CA ALA A 77 -7.63 -2.39 8.54
C ALA A 77 -8.25 -2.43 9.93
N TYR A 78 -8.97 -1.38 10.30
CA TYR A 78 -9.65 -1.26 11.59
C TYR A 78 -11.14 -1.42 11.35
N ILE A 79 -11.64 -2.63 11.59
CA ILE A 79 -12.99 -3.04 11.22
C ILE A 79 -13.91 -2.85 12.43
N PRO A 80 -15.04 -2.12 12.28
CA PRO A 80 -15.99 -1.98 13.39
C PRO A 80 -16.43 -3.34 13.91
N ASP A 81 -16.26 -3.56 15.22
CA ASP A 81 -16.61 -4.83 15.85
C ASP A 81 -16.87 -4.58 17.34
N ALA A 82 -18.13 -4.72 17.76
CA ALA A 82 -18.55 -4.41 19.11
C ALA A 82 -18.03 -5.42 20.15
N ASP A 83 -17.50 -6.57 19.74
CA ASP A 83 -16.94 -7.54 20.64
C ASP A 83 -15.60 -7.10 21.26
N PHE A 84 -14.98 -6.08 20.70
CA PHE A 84 -13.71 -5.54 21.22
C PHE A 84 -13.95 -4.27 22.02
N ASP A 85 -13.12 -4.06 23.06
CA ASP A 85 -13.28 -2.94 23.98
C ASP A 85 -13.24 -1.57 23.29
N ASP A 86 -12.39 -1.42 22.26
CA ASP A 86 -12.30 -0.19 21.48
C ASP A 86 -13.30 -0.13 20.33
N GLY A 87 -14.14 -1.16 20.18
CA GLY A 87 -15.15 -1.22 19.13
C GLY A 87 -14.61 -1.57 17.76
N LYS A 88 -13.35 -2.04 17.67
CA LYS A 88 -12.72 -2.33 16.39
C LYS A 88 -11.88 -3.60 16.45
N ARG A 89 -11.88 -4.32 15.31
CA ARG A 89 -11.01 -5.46 15.09
C ARG A 89 -9.94 -5.06 14.08
N LYS A 90 -8.69 -5.34 14.39
CA LYS A 90 -7.58 -5.04 13.47
C LYS A 90 -7.22 -6.29 12.68
N GLU A 91 -7.26 -6.17 11.36
CA GLU A 91 -6.79 -7.22 10.46
C GLU A 91 -5.65 -6.67 9.59
N MET A 92 -4.64 -7.49 9.38
CA MET A 92 -3.46 -7.10 8.62
C MET A 92 -3.25 -8.05 7.45
N GLU A 93 -2.81 -7.49 6.32
CA GLU A 93 -2.45 -8.27 5.15
C GLU A 93 -1.16 -7.73 4.55
N SER A 94 -0.28 -8.62 4.14
CA SER A 94 0.99 -8.28 3.52
C SER A 94 0.95 -8.66 2.04
N ILE A 95 1.32 -7.71 1.18
CA ILE A 95 1.31 -7.90 -0.26
C ILE A 95 2.71 -7.62 -0.78
N SER A 96 3.28 -8.57 -1.52
CA SER A 96 4.57 -8.37 -2.18
C SER A 96 4.35 -7.72 -3.54
N LEU A 97 5.10 -6.64 -3.80
CA LEU A 97 5.09 -5.98 -5.10
C LEU A 97 6.24 -6.43 -5.99
N GLY A 98 7.15 -7.25 -5.46
CA GLY A 98 8.32 -7.68 -6.18
C GLY A 98 9.51 -6.74 -6.00
N PRO A 99 10.61 -6.98 -6.73
CA PRO A 99 11.82 -6.18 -6.54
C PRO A 99 11.73 -4.82 -7.22
N LEU A 100 12.29 -3.82 -6.54
CA LEU A 100 12.65 -2.54 -7.16
C LEU A 100 14.09 -2.67 -7.63
N ARG A 101 14.30 -2.55 -8.93
CA ARG A 101 15.59 -2.76 -9.57
C ARG A 101 16.34 -1.44 -9.72
N PRO A 102 17.67 -1.47 -9.91
CA PRO A 102 18.42 -0.24 -10.17
C PRO A 102 17.86 0.51 -11.37
N ALA A 103 18.00 1.83 -11.36
CA ALA A 103 17.55 2.66 -12.46
C ALA A 103 18.19 2.21 -13.78
N ILE A 104 17.44 2.33 -14.86
CA ILE A 104 17.95 2.01 -16.18
C ILE A 104 18.98 3.08 -16.58
N VAL A 105 20.17 2.64 -16.94
CA VAL A 105 21.25 3.51 -17.41
C VAL A 105 21.34 3.40 -18.91
N LYS A 106 21.39 4.53 -19.56
CA LYS A 106 21.50 4.59 -21.02
C LYS A 106 22.87 5.06 -21.43
#